data_c9566c1329ee5051aaa16a216e088a8b
#
_entry.id   c9566c1329ee5051aaa16a216e088a8b
#
_cell.length_a   1.000
_cell.length_b   1.000
_cell.length_c   1.000
_cell.angle_alpha   90.00
_cell.angle_beta   90.00
_cell.angle_gamma   90.00
#
_symmetry.space_group_name_H-M   'P 1'
#
loop_
_entity.id
_entity.type
_entity.pdbx_description
1 polymer ?
#
loop_
_entity_poly.entity_id
_entity_poly.type
_entity_poly.pdbx_seq_one_letter_code
_entity_poly.pdbx_strand_id
1 'polypeptide(L)'
;MRVEIDSHSGFCFGVVRAISRAEEALQEQGEVFSLGDIVHNRVEVQRLERLGMHTVTHDQMPGLKGRSLFIRAHGEPPSTYRLAEELGIELIDATCPVVAKLQRRVVEAHEKMRQVGGQVVILGKRGHAEVIGLTGQVEAPTLVVETEEDLDQIDFTRPIYFLSQTTQSISLFQHLCDRCLLYTSPSPRDPKTSR
;
A
#
# COMPACT_ATOMS: atom_id res chain seq x y z
N MET A 1 7.59 31.33 -27.27
CA MET A 1 6.98 30.48 -26.27
C MET A 1 8.06 30.26 -25.21
N ARG A 2 7.81 30.61 -23.94
CA ARG A 2 8.72 30.35 -22.80
C ARG A 2 8.20 29.11 -22.07
N VAL A 3 9.03 28.11 -21.89
CA VAL A 3 8.72 26.88 -21.14
C VAL A 3 9.58 26.89 -19.88
N GLU A 4 8.94 26.78 -18.73
CA GLU A 4 9.62 26.70 -17.45
C GLU A 4 9.30 25.34 -16.81
N ILE A 5 10.31 24.74 -16.19
CA ILE A 5 10.14 23.50 -15.42
C ILE A 5 10.07 23.89 -13.94
N ASP A 6 8.98 23.51 -13.26
CA ASP A 6 8.84 23.70 -11.82
C ASP A 6 9.98 22.93 -11.10
N SER A 7 10.71 23.64 -10.26
CA SER A 7 11.80 23.07 -9.45
C SER A 7 11.35 21.98 -8.46
N HIS A 8 10.03 21.91 -8.17
CA HIS A 8 9.42 20.90 -7.31
C HIS A 8 8.80 19.73 -8.11
N SER A 9 8.92 19.76 -9.47
CA SER A 9 8.47 18.65 -10.30
C SER A 9 9.39 17.44 -10.16
N GLY A 10 8.84 16.22 -10.21
CA GLY A 10 9.63 15.00 -10.18
C GLY A 10 8.98 13.89 -9.34
N PHE A 11 9.76 12.88 -9.05
CA PHE A 11 9.34 11.78 -8.18
C PHE A 11 9.31 12.20 -6.71
N CYS A 12 8.39 11.64 -5.94
CA CYS A 12 8.38 11.83 -4.49
C CYS A 12 9.62 11.17 -3.84
N PHE A 13 9.94 11.58 -2.63
CA PHE A 13 11.07 11.05 -1.85
C PHE A 13 11.14 9.51 -1.82
N GLY A 14 9.99 8.83 -1.62
CA GLY A 14 9.93 7.37 -1.56
C GLY A 14 10.35 6.70 -2.86
N VAL A 15 9.93 7.26 -4.01
CA VAL A 15 10.29 6.79 -5.35
C VAL A 15 11.76 7.06 -5.65
N VAL A 16 12.25 8.28 -5.37
CA VAL A 16 13.68 8.62 -5.55
C VAL A 16 14.57 7.65 -4.78
N ARG A 17 14.25 7.40 -3.51
CA ARG A 17 14.99 6.45 -2.68
C ARG A 17 14.96 5.02 -3.24
N ALA A 18 13.82 4.56 -3.75
CA ALA A 18 13.71 3.22 -4.34
C ALA A 18 14.57 3.09 -5.60
N ILE A 19 14.55 4.12 -6.48
CA ILE A 19 15.38 4.15 -7.68
C ILE A 19 16.87 4.14 -7.32
N SER A 20 17.33 4.98 -6.38
CA SER A 20 18.74 5.00 -5.96
C SER A 20 19.19 3.66 -5.42
N ARG A 21 18.38 2.99 -4.58
CA ARG A 21 18.70 1.65 -4.08
C ARG A 21 18.73 0.58 -5.18
N ALA A 22 17.88 0.72 -6.19
CA ALA A 22 17.89 -0.17 -7.33
C ALA A 22 19.16 0.00 -8.17
N GLU A 23 19.59 1.23 -8.40
CA GLU A 23 20.84 1.55 -9.10
C GLU A 23 22.07 1.04 -8.33
N GLU A 24 22.13 1.24 -7.02
CA GLU A 24 23.20 0.71 -6.16
C GLU A 24 23.27 -0.82 -6.29
N ALA A 25 22.14 -1.53 -6.15
CA ALA A 25 22.09 -2.97 -6.27
C ALA A 25 22.51 -3.47 -7.67
N LEU A 26 22.09 -2.77 -8.72
CA LEU A 26 22.49 -3.09 -10.09
C LEU A 26 23.98 -2.87 -10.35
N GLN A 27 24.59 -1.84 -9.75
CA GLN A 27 26.04 -1.61 -9.82
C GLN A 27 26.84 -2.71 -9.11
N GLU A 28 26.34 -3.20 -7.99
CA GLU A 28 27.01 -4.26 -7.20
C GLU A 28 26.87 -5.66 -7.80
N GLN A 29 25.69 -5.97 -8.34
CA GLN A 29 25.32 -7.34 -8.73
C GLN A 29 25.18 -7.54 -10.24
N GLY A 30 25.03 -6.46 -11.01
CA GLY A 30 24.85 -6.50 -12.46
C GLY A 30 23.44 -6.91 -12.91
N GLU A 31 22.72 -7.70 -12.11
CA GLU A 31 21.36 -8.18 -12.39
C GLU A 31 20.55 -8.21 -11.09
N VAL A 32 19.33 -7.65 -11.12
CA VAL A 32 18.41 -7.61 -9.98
C VAL A 32 16.97 -7.87 -10.46
N PHE A 33 16.22 -8.67 -9.72
CA PHE A 33 14.82 -8.95 -10.02
C PHE A 33 13.93 -8.03 -9.17
N SER A 34 12.92 -7.37 -9.78
CA SER A 34 11.96 -6.50 -9.08
C SER A 34 10.59 -7.16 -9.06
N LEU A 35 9.98 -7.27 -7.89
CA LEU A 35 8.63 -7.81 -7.74
C LEU A 35 7.60 -6.76 -8.20
N GLY A 36 7.25 -6.82 -9.50
CA GLY A 36 6.46 -5.83 -10.22
C GLY A 36 7.28 -4.57 -10.57
N ASP A 37 6.64 -3.66 -11.31
CA ASP A 37 7.27 -2.41 -11.77
C ASP A 37 7.68 -1.54 -10.60
N ILE A 38 8.94 -1.10 -10.59
CA ILE A 38 9.51 -0.31 -9.50
C ILE A 38 8.79 1.03 -9.32
N VAL A 39 8.34 1.63 -10.41
CA VAL A 39 7.59 2.89 -10.45
C VAL A 39 6.55 2.85 -11.56
N HIS A 40 5.49 3.68 -11.45
CA HIS A 40 4.47 3.84 -12.50
C HIS A 40 4.94 4.80 -13.62
N ASN A 41 6.19 4.70 -14.02
CA ASN A 41 6.79 5.48 -15.11
C ASN A 41 7.54 4.55 -16.06
N ARG A 42 6.95 4.31 -17.23
CA ARG A 42 7.48 3.34 -18.21
C ARG A 42 8.89 3.71 -18.71
N VAL A 43 9.21 4.99 -18.83
CA VAL A 43 10.54 5.44 -19.29
C VAL A 43 11.59 5.06 -18.26
N GLU A 44 11.28 5.23 -16.97
CA GLU A 44 12.18 4.90 -15.89
C GLU A 44 12.33 3.38 -15.71
N VAL A 45 11.23 2.63 -15.82
CA VAL A 45 11.28 1.16 -15.80
C VAL A 45 12.20 0.66 -16.94
N GLN A 46 12.02 1.12 -18.17
CA GLN A 46 12.86 0.75 -19.32
C GLN A 46 14.34 1.17 -19.13
N ARG A 47 14.59 2.28 -18.43
CA ARG A 47 15.96 2.68 -18.10
C ARG A 47 16.64 1.67 -17.16
N LEU A 48 15.95 1.25 -16.12
CA LEU A 48 16.46 0.27 -15.17
C LEU A 48 16.57 -1.14 -15.79
N GLU A 49 15.65 -1.52 -16.67
CA GLU A 49 15.74 -2.76 -17.45
C GLU A 49 17.02 -2.83 -18.28
N ARG A 50 17.41 -1.72 -18.93
CA ARG A 50 18.67 -1.65 -19.70
C ARG A 50 19.90 -1.75 -18.79
N LEU A 51 19.78 -1.45 -17.50
CA LEU A 51 20.84 -1.60 -16.51
C LEU A 51 20.89 -3.00 -15.87
N GLY A 52 19.95 -3.90 -16.25
CA GLY A 52 19.93 -5.29 -15.75
C GLY A 52 18.82 -5.58 -14.73
N MET A 53 17.80 -4.71 -14.59
CA MET A 53 16.65 -5.01 -13.76
C MET A 53 15.62 -5.85 -14.53
N HIS A 54 15.07 -6.88 -13.91
CA HIS A 54 14.04 -7.74 -14.49
C HIS A 54 12.77 -7.69 -13.64
N THR A 55 11.66 -7.27 -14.23
CA THR A 55 10.36 -7.31 -13.55
C THR A 55 9.84 -8.75 -13.53
N VAL A 56 9.46 -9.22 -12.34
CA VAL A 56 8.90 -10.56 -12.10
C VAL A 56 7.60 -10.48 -11.31
N THR A 57 6.86 -11.58 -11.31
CA THR A 57 5.63 -11.77 -10.56
C THR A 57 5.83 -12.78 -9.43
N HIS A 58 4.87 -12.89 -8.50
CA HIS A 58 4.99 -13.80 -7.35
C HIS A 58 5.14 -15.28 -7.76
N ASP A 59 4.46 -15.71 -8.83
CA ASP A 59 4.54 -17.07 -9.36
C ASP A 59 5.92 -17.42 -9.94
N GLN A 60 6.73 -16.42 -10.28
CA GLN A 60 8.10 -16.58 -10.77
C GLN A 60 9.15 -16.65 -9.64
N MET A 61 8.80 -16.31 -8.41
CA MET A 61 9.72 -16.32 -7.27
C MET A 61 10.45 -17.67 -7.06
N PRO A 62 9.80 -18.85 -7.23
CA PRO A 62 10.51 -20.13 -7.06
C PRO A 62 11.72 -20.30 -7.97
N GLY A 63 11.78 -19.62 -9.12
CA GLY A 63 12.91 -19.62 -10.04
C GLY A 63 14.09 -18.72 -9.63
N LEU A 64 13.95 -17.96 -8.54
CA LEU A 64 14.93 -16.94 -8.14
C LEU A 64 15.83 -17.38 -6.97
N LYS A 65 15.90 -18.66 -6.66
CA LYS A 65 16.75 -19.17 -5.58
C LYS A 65 18.20 -18.69 -5.72
N GLY A 66 18.74 -18.07 -4.67
CA GLY A 66 20.10 -17.53 -4.64
C GLY A 66 20.29 -16.24 -5.47
N ARG A 67 19.18 -15.61 -5.90
CA ARG A 67 19.16 -14.32 -6.59
C ARG A 67 18.67 -13.23 -5.64
N SER A 68 18.84 -11.98 -6.03
CA SER A 68 18.34 -10.82 -5.29
C SER A 68 17.00 -10.34 -5.85
N LEU A 69 16.01 -10.20 -4.96
CA LEU A 69 14.68 -9.72 -5.28
C LEU A 69 14.44 -8.35 -4.61
N PHE A 70 14.13 -7.36 -5.43
CA PHE A 70 13.86 -6.00 -5.01
C PHE A 70 12.38 -5.83 -4.64
N ILE A 71 12.11 -5.42 -3.40
CA ILE A 71 10.80 -5.00 -2.93
C ILE A 71 10.65 -3.51 -3.16
N ARG A 72 9.70 -3.12 -3.97
CA ARG A 72 9.45 -1.74 -4.38
C ARG A 72 8.87 -0.87 -3.25
N ALA A 73 8.79 0.45 -3.48
CA ALA A 73 8.34 1.42 -2.48
C ALA A 73 6.92 1.16 -1.91
N HIS A 74 6.08 0.42 -2.62
CA HIS A 74 4.72 0.06 -2.21
C HIS A 74 4.67 -0.96 -1.05
N GLY A 75 5.80 -1.64 -0.77
CA GLY A 75 5.87 -2.72 0.20
C GLY A 75 5.10 -3.98 -0.24
N GLU A 76 5.26 -5.04 0.52
CA GLU A 76 4.63 -6.34 0.29
C GLU A 76 3.99 -6.87 1.57
N PRO A 77 3.10 -7.87 1.48
CA PRO A 77 2.59 -8.59 2.65
C PRO A 77 3.71 -9.41 3.34
N PRO A 78 3.61 -9.70 4.65
CA PRO A 78 4.56 -10.58 5.35
C PRO A 78 4.73 -11.97 4.72
N SER A 79 3.70 -12.47 4.02
CA SER A 79 3.77 -13.74 3.29
C SER A 79 4.83 -13.74 2.19
N THR A 80 5.02 -12.61 1.50
CA THR A 80 6.06 -12.47 0.46
C THR A 80 7.45 -12.57 1.06
N TYR A 81 7.68 -11.96 2.23
CA TYR A 81 8.97 -12.03 2.93
C TYR A 81 9.28 -13.45 3.40
N ARG A 82 8.29 -14.14 3.99
CA ARG A 82 8.43 -15.55 4.39
C ARG A 82 8.74 -16.46 3.20
N LEU A 83 8.02 -16.29 2.09
CA LEU A 83 8.27 -17.07 0.88
C LEU A 83 9.67 -16.82 0.33
N ALA A 84 10.16 -15.60 0.33
CA ALA A 84 11.53 -15.30 -0.11
C ALA A 84 12.57 -15.98 0.79
N GLU A 85 12.37 -15.98 2.12
CA GLU A 85 13.23 -16.67 3.08
C GLU A 85 13.24 -18.18 2.84
N GLU A 86 12.07 -18.81 2.69
CA GLU A 86 11.92 -20.24 2.39
C GLU A 86 12.61 -20.64 1.08
N LEU A 87 12.57 -19.80 0.07
CA LEU A 87 13.20 -20.01 -1.23
C LEU A 87 14.70 -19.68 -1.26
N GLY A 88 15.24 -19.07 -0.19
CA GLY A 88 16.63 -18.60 -0.14
C GLY A 88 16.91 -17.47 -1.12
N ILE A 89 15.95 -16.55 -1.26
CA ILE A 89 16.06 -15.33 -2.07
C ILE A 89 16.57 -14.20 -1.18
N GLU A 90 17.57 -13.45 -1.63
CA GLU A 90 18.05 -12.26 -0.95
C GLU A 90 17.11 -11.08 -1.24
N LEU A 91 16.60 -10.43 -0.19
CA LEU A 91 15.68 -9.30 -0.35
C LEU A 91 16.39 -7.95 -0.24
N ILE A 92 16.15 -7.09 -1.23
CA ILE A 92 16.51 -5.67 -1.22
C ILE A 92 15.24 -4.88 -0.98
N ASP A 93 14.93 -4.59 0.29
CA ASP A 93 13.69 -3.92 0.66
C ASP A 93 13.79 -2.39 0.52
N ALA A 94 13.11 -1.83 -0.47
CA ALA A 94 12.99 -0.39 -0.70
C ALA A 94 11.62 0.18 -0.30
N THR A 95 10.85 -0.53 0.53
CA THR A 95 9.57 -0.03 1.04
C THR A 95 9.69 1.39 1.56
N CYS A 96 8.83 2.27 1.10
CA CYS A 96 8.78 3.65 1.55
C CYS A 96 8.49 3.71 3.06
N PRO A 97 9.24 4.49 3.86
CA PRO A 97 8.98 4.60 5.30
C PRO A 97 7.56 5.05 5.65
N VAL A 98 6.92 5.85 4.79
CA VAL A 98 5.52 6.26 4.96
C VAL A 98 4.59 5.07 4.80
N VAL A 99 4.82 4.23 3.78
CA VAL A 99 4.05 2.99 3.56
C VAL A 99 4.30 2.01 4.70
N ALA A 100 5.56 1.79 5.11
CA ALA A 100 5.88 0.91 6.24
C ALA A 100 5.22 1.36 7.55
N LYS A 101 5.10 2.68 7.78
CA LYS A 101 4.35 3.22 8.92
C LYS A 101 2.86 2.93 8.80
N LEU A 102 2.29 3.03 7.59
CA LEU A 102 0.89 2.73 7.35
C LEU A 102 0.60 1.23 7.52
N GLN A 103 1.48 0.35 7.06
CA GLN A 103 1.38 -1.11 7.30
C GLN A 103 1.30 -1.43 8.80
N ARG A 104 2.17 -0.84 9.62
CA ARG A 104 2.10 -0.98 11.09
C ARG A 104 0.78 -0.49 11.67
N ARG A 105 0.26 0.65 11.16
CA ARG A 105 -1.04 1.17 11.59
C ARG A 105 -2.20 0.24 11.23
N VAL A 106 -2.13 -0.48 10.11
CA VAL A 106 -3.14 -1.50 9.76
C VAL A 106 -3.16 -2.60 10.82
N VAL A 107 -1.99 -3.13 11.21
CA VAL A 107 -1.88 -4.14 12.26
C VAL A 107 -2.46 -3.63 13.60
N GLU A 108 -2.06 -2.43 14.02
CA GLU A 108 -2.57 -1.80 15.25
C GLU A 108 -4.08 -1.55 15.19
N ALA A 109 -4.61 -1.15 14.03
CA ALA A 109 -6.03 -0.95 13.83
C ALA A 109 -6.82 -2.25 13.99
N HIS A 110 -6.34 -3.34 13.40
CA HIS A 110 -6.97 -4.65 13.53
C HIS A 110 -6.98 -5.13 14.98
N GLU A 111 -5.87 -4.96 15.70
CA GLU A 111 -5.81 -5.34 17.11
C GLU A 111 -6.83 -4.53 17.95
N LYS A 112 -6.92 -3.22 17.75
CA LYS A 112 -7.91 -2.38 18.44
C LYS A 112 -9.34 -2.77 18.07
N MET A 113 -9.63 -3.00 16.79
CA MET A 113 -10.98 -3.33 16.35
C MET A 113 -11.41 -4.73 16.79
N ARG A 114 -10.47 -5.68 16.88
CA ARG A 114 -10.73 -7.00 17.43
C ARG A 114 -11.24 -6.94 18.87
N GLN A 115 -10.69 -6.04 19.70
CA GLN A 115 -11.07 -5.89 21.11
C GLN A 115 -12.49 -5.35 21.30
N VAL A 116 -12.98 -4.55 20.36
CA VAL A 116 -14.29 -3.89 20.43
C VAL A 116 -15.32 -4.42 19.42
N GLY A 117 -15.00 -5.51 18.73
CA GLY A 117 -15.87 -6.07 17.70
C GLY A 117 -16.04 -5.16 16.48
N GLY A 118 -15.08 -4.27 16.24
CA GLY A 118 -15.09 -3.31 15.15
C GLY A 118 -14.60 -3.88 13.82
N GLN A 119 -14.39 -3.00 12.86
CA GLN A 119 -13.91 -3.33 11.50
C GLN A 119 -12.86 -2.32 11.03
N VAL A 120 -11.95 -2.76 10.17
CA VAL A 120 -10.93 -1.91 9.54
C VAL A 120 -11.31 -1.67 8.08
N VAL A 121 -11.30 -0.41 7.68
CA VAL A 121 -11.65 0.06 6.35
C VAL A 121 -10.46 0.84 5.77
N ILE A 122 -10.10 0.56 4.52
CA ILE A 122 -9.04 1.26 3.80
C ILE A 122 -9.62 1.91 2.54
N LEU A 123 -9.55 3.23 2.46
CA LEU A 123 -9.75 3.95 1.20
C LEU A 123 -8.54 3.67 0.31
N GLY A 124 -8.75 3.03 -0.83
CA GLY A 124 -7.68 2.70 -1.76
C GLY A 124 -8.16 1.97 -2.99
N LYS A 125 -7.37 1.99 -4.04
CA LYS A 125 -7.68 1.32 -5.30
C LYS A 125 -7.48 -0.20 -5.16
N ARG A 126 -8.54 -0.99 -5.38
CA ARG A 126 -8.46 -2.46 -5.39
C ARG A 126 -7.43 -2.95 -6.40
N GLY A 127 -6.63 -3.93 -6.02
CA GLY A 127 -5.57 -4.47 -6.87
C GLY A 127 -4.30 -3.59 -6.96
N HIS A 128 -4.30 -2.38 -6.40
CA HIS A 128 -3.07 -1.59 -6.32
C HIS A 128 -2.07 -2.23 -5.34
N ALA A 129 -0.80 -2.24 -5.71
CA ALA A 129 0.25 -2.90 -4.94
C ALA A 129 0.33 -2.47 -3.48
N GLU A 130 0.20 -1.17 -3.19
CA GLU A 130 0.16 -0.66 -1.82
C GLU A 130 -1.03 -1.22 -1.04
N VAL A 131 -2.22 -1.28 -1.66
CA VAL A 131 -3.43 -1.81 -1.01
C VAL A 131 -3.28 -3.31 -0.74
N ILE A 132 -2.71 -4.08 -1.67
CA ILE A 132 -2.38 -5.50 -1.46
C ILE A 132 -1.40 -5.64 -0.29
N GLY A 133 -0.35 -4.82 -0.25
CA GLY A 133 0.62 -4.79 0.84
C GLY A 133 0.01 -4.41 2.19
N LEU A 134 -1.01 -3.53 2.21
CA LEU A 134 -1.71 -3.12 3.43
C LEU A 134 -2.69 -4.20 3.93
N THR A 135 -3.56 -4.70 3.04
CA THR A 135 -4.58 -5.70 3.42
C THR A 135 -3.96 -7.04 3.79
N GLY A 136 -2.83 -7.37 3.20
CA GLY A 136 -2.09 -8.61 3.50
C GLY A 136 -1.23 -8.56 4.78
N GLN A 137 -1.23 -7.44 5.54
CA GLN A 137 -0.50 -7.37 6.82
C GLN A 137 -1.09 -8.27 7.89
N VAL A 138 -2.35 -8.60 7.78
CA VAL A 138 -3.11 -9.44 8.71
C VAL A 138 -3.98 -10.42 7.93
N GLU A 139 -4.31 -11.56 8.57
CA GLU A 139 -5.24 -12.55 7.97
C GLU A 139 -6.72 -12.13 8.14
N ALA A 140 -6.99 -11.17 9.04
CA ALA A 140 -8.35 -10.70 9.30
C ALA A 140 -8.91 -9.87 8.12
N PRO A 141 -10.22 -9.95 7.84
CA PRO A 141 -10.83 -9.21 6.75
C PRO A 141 -10.64 -7.71 6.89
N THR A 142 -10.17 -7.06 5.83
CA THR A 142 -10.05 -5.61 5.69
C THR A 142 -10.93 -5.15 4.55
N LEU A 143 -11.86 -4.22 4.81
CA LEU A 143 -12.71 -3.66 3.77
C LEU A 143 -11.94 -2.63 2.94
N VAL A 144 -12.03 -2.72 1.62
CA VAL A 144 -11.44 -1.73 0.70
C VAL A 144 -12.56 -0.95 0.04
N VAL A 145 -12.51 0.38 0.20
CA VAL A 145 -13.45 1.35 -0.35
C VAL A 145 -12.72 2.20 -1.37
N GLU A 146 -13.25 2.30 -2.58
CA GLU A 146 -12.73 3.17 -3.65
C GLU A 146 -13.60 4.41 -3.85
N THR A 147 -14.92 4.23 -3.72
CA THR A 147 -15.94 5.25 -3.97
C THR A 147 -16.94 5.32 -2.83
N GLU A 148 -17.87 6.29 -2.89
CA GLU A 148 -18.92 6.44 -1.88
C GLU A 148 -19.89 5.25 -1.89
N GLU A 149 -20.15 4.66 -3.04
CA GLU A 149 -21.04 3.48 -3.19
C GLU A 149 -20.50 2.25 -2.43
N ASP A 150 -19.17 2.17 -2.27
CA ASP A 150 -18.55 1.09 -1.51
C ASP A 150 -18.84 1.17 0.00
N LEU A 151 -19.32 2.30 0.50
CA LEU A 151 -19.72 2.46 1.91
C LEU A 151 -20.85 1.52 2.32
N ASP A 152 -21.67 1.05 1.37
CA ASP A 152 -22.73 0.09 1.61
C ASP A 152 -22.20 -1.27 2.15
N GLN A 153 -20.92 -1.55 2.00
CA GLN A 153 -20.25 -2.74 2.55
C GLN A 153 -19.91 -2.62 4.04
N ILE A 154 -20.02 -1.41 4.59
CA ILE A 154 -19.63 -1.10 5.98
C ILE A 154 -20.83 -1.37 6.90
N ASP A 155 -20.61 -2.12 7.95
CA ASP A 155 -21.58 -2.28 9.04
C ASP A 155 -21.47 -1.09 10.01
N PHE A 156 -22.30 -0.08 9.82
CA PHE A 156 -22.30 1.14 10.64
C PHE A 156 -22.80 0.92 12.09
N THR A 157 -23.23 -0.27 12.46
CA THR A 157 -23.56 -0.63 13.85
C THR A 157 -22.32 -0.97 14.67
N ARG A 158 -21.16 -1.13 14.01
CA ARG A 158 -19.89 -1.53 14.60
C ARG A 158 -18.87 -0.38 14.55
N PRO A 159 -17.95 -0.30 15.53
CA PRO A 159 -16.83 0.65 15.45
C PRO A 159 -16.02 0.50 14.16
N ILE A 160 -15.58 1.62 13.57
CA ILE A 160 -14.83 1.64 12.32
C ILE A 160 -13.47 2.28 12.58
N TYR A 161 -12.40 1.64 12.10
CA TYR A 161 -11.09 2.27 11.97
C TYR A 161 -10.82 2.52 10.48
N PHE A 162 -10.87 3.81 10.08
CA PHE A 162 -10.74 4.18 8.68
C PHE A 162 -9.33 4.67 8.37
N LEU A 163 -8.68 4.05 7.40
CA LEU A 163 -7.33 4.36 6.91
C LEU A 163 -7.39 4.73 5.42
N SER A 164 -6.31 5.30 4.89
CA SER A 164 -6.23 5.67 3.48
C SER A 164 -4.90 5.23 2.88
N GLN A 165 -4.92 4.71 1.67
CA GLN A 165 -3.76 4.56 0.81
C GLN A 165 -3.05 5.92 0.65
N THR A 166 -1.72 5.93 0.60
CA THR A 166 -0.90 7.16 0.66
C THR A 166 -1.13 8.13 -0.50
N THR A 167 -1.62 7.64 -1.63
CA THR A 167 -1.83 8.42 -2.86
C THR A 167 -3.28 8.87 -3.06
N GLN A 168 -4.16 8.62 -2.10
CA GLN A 168 -5.56 9.06 -2.18
C GLN A 168 -5.71 10.55 -1.89
N SER A 169 -6.77 11.14 -2.44
CA SER A 169 -7.14 12.53 -2.20
C SER A 169 -7.58 12.75 -0.74
N ILE A 170 -7.01 13.76 -0.09
CA ILE A 170 -7.42 14.17 1.26
C ILE A 170 -8.89 14.56 1.29
N SER A 171 -9.37 15.26 0.27
CA SER A 171 -10.77 15.69 0.17
C SER A 171 -11.73 14.52 0.04
N LEU A 172 -11.38 13.49 -0.74
CA LEU A 172 -12.16 12.26 -0.83
C LEU A 172 -12.18 11.53 0.52
N PHE A 173 -11.03 11.39 1.17
CA PHE A 173 -10.95 10.74 2.48
C PHE A 173 -11.83 11.46 3.52
N GLN A 174 -11.76 12.79 3.59
CA GLN A 174 -12.59 13.60 4.48
C GLN A 174 -14.08 13.44 4.17
N HIS A 175 -14.45 13.52 2.88
CA HIS A 175 -15.85 13.32 2.46
C HIS A 175 -16.40 11.97 2.92
N LEU A 176 -15.64 10.87 2.70
CA LEU A 176 -16.08 9.54 3.13
C LEU A 176 -16.14 9.40 4.65
N CYS A 177 -15.22 10.03 5.39
CA CYS A 177 -15.28 10.08 6.86
C CYS A 177 -16.54 10.81 7.34
N ASP A 178 -16.90 11.95 6.73
CA ASP A 178 -18.10 12.69 7.06
C ASP A 178 -19.36 11.86 6.78
N ARG A 179 -19.40 11.12 5.68
CA ARG A 179 -20.48 10.18 5.38
C ARG A 179 -20.59 9.09 6.44
N CYS A 180 -19.47 8.48 6.84
CA CYS A 180 -19.45 7.48 7.92
C CYS A 180 -20.00 8.07 9.23
N LEU A 181 -19.63 9.31 9.59
CA LEU A 181 -20.14 9.97 10.79
C LEU A 181 -21.66 10.23 10.73
N LEU A 182 -22.20 10.56 9.56
CA LEU A 182 -23.66 10.74 9.38
C LEU A 182 -24.42 9.43 9.60
N TYR A 183 -23.87 8.30 9.17
CA TYR A 183 -24.48 6.96 9.37
C TYR A 183 -24.39 6.47 10.82
N THR A 184 -23.34 6.87 11.56
CA THR A 184 -23.11 6.43 12.93
C THR A 184 -23.68 7.38 13.99
N SER A 185 -24.02 8.63 13.63
CA SER A 185 -24.61 9.59 14.55
C SER A 185 -26.10 9.31 14.80
N PRO A 186 -26.57 9.29 16.05
CA PRO A 186 -28.00 9.13 16.32
C PRO A 186 -28.77 10.27 15.67
N SER A 187 -29.81 9.94 14.92
CA SER A 187 -30.69 10.92 14.31
C SER A 187 -31.35 11.79 15.41
N PRO A 188 -31.47 13.11 15.21
CA PRO A 188 -32.25 13.96 16.13
C PRO A 188 -33.72 13.52 16.26
N ARG A 189 -34.20 12.62 15.38
CA ARG A 189 -35.54 12.04 15.39
C ARG A 189 -35.62 10.67 16.09
N ASP A 190 -34.49 10.09 16.48
CA ASP A 190 -34.54 8.84 17.23
C ASP A 190 -35.15 9.12 18.59
N PRO A 191 -36.23 8.40 18.98
CA PRO A 191 -36.88 8.64 20.27
C PRO A 191 -35.85 8.35 21.36
N LYS A 192 -35.58 9.35 22.19
CA LYS A 192 -34.79 9.17 23.39
C LYS A 192 -35.43 8.05 24.18
N THR A 193 -34.79 6.91 24.31
CA THR A 193 -35.14 5.89 25.28
C THR A 193 -34.97 6.54 26.65
N SER A 194 -36.07 7.11 27.16
CA SER A 194 -36.16 7.55 28.54
C SER A 194 -36.05 6.32 29.42
N ARG A 195 -35.00 6.27 30.19
CA ARG A 195 -34.96 5.50 31.44
C ARG A 195 -35.40 6.38 32.58
#